data_d073ec5f84536ed940e619af0193c748
#
_entry.id   d073ec5f84536ed940e619af0193c748
#
_cell.length_a   1.000
_cell.length_b   1.000
_cell.length_c   1.000
_cell.angle_alpha   90.00
_cell.angle_beta   90.00
_cell.angle_gamma   90.00
#
_symmetry.space_group_name_H-M   'P 1'
#
loop_
_entity.id
_entity.type
_entity.pdbx_description
1 polymer ?
#
loop_
_entity_poly.entity_id
_entity_poly.type
_entity_poly.pdbx_seq_one_letter_code
_entity_poly.pdbx_strand_id
1 'polypeptide(L)'
;MTMDSIEKLAAQSQAAVPRKAGDGFSAYQRFSRAEWAGLRSSTPLTLSESELIALRGVNDQVSLPEVVEIYLPLSRLLNLHFRSAKALSGVCDDFLGRPVGARPYVIGIAGSVAVGKSTFARVLQALLARWPDHPKVALVTTDGFLHPNPVLQARGL
;
A
#
# COMPACT_ATOMS: atom_id res chain seq x y z
N MET A 1 25.26 2.99 -7.33
CA MET A 1 24.35 1.83 -7.09
C MET A 1 24.90 0.69 -7.94
N THR A 2 25.52 -0.30 -7.33
CA THR A 2 26.26 -1.37 -8.01
C THR A 2 25.30 -2.44 -8.53
N MET A 3 25.64 -3.08 -9.66
CA MET A 3 24.92 -4.23 -10.25
C MET A 3 24.54 -5.30 -9.21
N ASP A 4 25.38 -5.50 -8.21
CA ASP A 4 25.16 -6.41 -7.07
C ASP A 4 23.89 -6.12 -6.24
N SER A 5 23.45 -4.86 -6.16
CA SER A 5 22.23 -4.49 -5.46
C SER A 5 20.95 -4.86 -6.25
N ILE A 6 21.03 -4.91 -7.57
CA ILE A 6 19.90 -5.29 -8.45
C ILE A 6 19.78 -6.82 -8.47
N GLU A 7 20.90 -7.54 -8.49
CA GLU A 7 20.89 -9.01 -8.41
C GLU A 7 20.38 -9.54 -7.07
N LYS A 8 20.73 -8.89 -5.95
CA LYS A 8 20.19 -9.24 -4.62
C LYS A 8 18.69 -8.98 -4.50
N LEU A 9 18.15 -7.94 -5.15
CA LEU A 9 16.69 -7.72 -5.24
C LEU A 9 16.00 -8.79 -6.09
N ALA A 10 16.62 -9.22 -7.20
CA ALA A 10 16.10 -10.28 -8.05
C ALA A 10 16.16 -11.66 -7.37
N ALA A 11 17.23 -11.96 -6.61
CA ALA A 11 17.36 -13.23 -5.90
C ALA A 11 16.34 -13.40 -4.74
N GLN A 12 15.83 -12.32 -4.16
CA GLN A 12 14.74 -12.36 -3.17
C GLN A 12 13.34 -12.55 -3.78
N SER A 13 13.24 -12.56 -5.10
CA SER A 13 11.98 -12.74 -5.86
C SER A 13 11.67 -14.19 -6.25
N GLN A 14 12.52 -15.17 -5.92
CA GLN A 14 12.36 -16.54 -6.37
C GLN A 14 11.49 -17.39 -5.44
N ALA A 15 10.18 -17.12 -5.46
CA ALA A 15 9.17 -18.16 -5.46
C ALA A 15 8.16 -17.77 -6.57
N ALA A 16 8.46 -18.14 -7.82
CA ALA A 16 7.56 -17.93 -8.91
C ALA A 16 6.28 -18.74 -8.64
N VAL A 17 5.18 -18.05 -8.39
CA VAL A 17 3.85 -18.65 -8.38
C VAL A 17 3.64 -19.27 -9.76
N PRO A 18 3.38 -20.59 -9.89
CA PRO A 18 3.21 -21.22 -11.17
C PRO A 18 2.00 -20.61 -11.89
N ARG A 19 2.24 -20.03 -13.06
CA ARG A 19 1.16 -19.55 -13.93
C ARG A 19 0.36 -20.77 -14.39
N LYS A 20 -0.91 -20.85 -14.04
CA LYS A 20 -1.83 -21.84 -14.60
C LYS A 20 -1.91 -21.60 -16.11
N ALA A 21 -1.51 -22.59 -16.90
CA ALA A 21 -1.72 -22.60 -18.34
C ALA A 21 -3.23 -22.59 -18.60
N GLY A 22 -3.75 -21.50 -19.22
CA GLY A 22 -5.17 -21.40 -19.58
C GLY A 22 -5.77 -19.99 -19.52
N ASP A 23 -5.16 -19.04 -18.84
CA ASP A 23 -5.65 -17.66 -18.86
C ASP A 23 -5.08 -16.95 -20.10
N GLY A 24 -5.91 -16.79 -21.14
CA GLY A 24 -5.65 -15.84 -22.20
C GLY A 24 -5.37 -14.46 -21.64
N PHE A 25 -4.78 -13.55 -22.42
CA PHE A 25 -4.35 -12.21 -22.02
C PHE A 25 -5.32 -11.52 -21.04
N SER A 26 -5.12 -11.71 -19.75
CA SER A 26 -5.86 -11.03 -18.70
C SER A 26 -4.98 -9.92 -18.12
N ALA A 27 -5.52 -8.70 -18.02
CA ALA A 27 -4.88 -7.60 -17.32
C ALA A 27 -4.80 -7.83 -15.78
N TYR A 28 -5.45 -8.89 -15.28
CA TYR A 28 -5.54 -9.21 -13.86
C TYR A 28 -4.87 -10.54 -13.55
N GLN A 29 -4.10 -10.56 -12.49
CA GLN A 29 -3.61 -11.79 -11.87
C GLN A 29 -4.50 -12.15 -10.69
N ARG A 30 -4.99 -13.39 -10.65
CA ARG A 30 -5.85 -13.89 -9.57
C ARG A 30 -5.02 -14.69 -8.58
N PHE A 31 -5.29 -14.49 -7.30
CA PHE A 31 -4.69 -15.25 -6.20
C PHE A 31 -5.81 -15.80 -5.32
N SER A 32 -5.67 -17.02 -4.84
CA SER A 32 -6.41 -17.46 -3.66
C SER A 32 -5.93 -16.71 -2.43
N ARG A 33 -6.74 -16.70 -1.36
CA ARG A 33 -6.36 -16.06 -0.09
C ARG A 33 -5.04 -16.62 0.47
N ALA A 34 -4.86 -17.93 0.39
CA ALA A 34 -3.65 -18.59 0.88
C ALA A 34 -2.39 -18.24 0.04
N GLU A 35 -2.51 -18.23 -1.29
CA GLU A 35 -1.43 -17.78 -2.17
C GLU A 35 -1.04 -16.33 -1.90
N TRP A 36 -2.03 -15.44 -1.75
CA TRP A 36 -1.79 -14.05 -1.41
C TRP A 36 -1.09 -13.88 -0.07
N ALA A 37 -1.60 -14.57 0.98
CA ALA A 37 -1.02 -14.55 2.32
C ALA A 37 0.45 -15.00 2.32
N GLY A 38 0.82 -15.99 1.49
CA GLY A 38 2.20 -16.45 1.33
C GLY A 38 3.14 -15.39 0.78
N LEU A 39 2.64 -14.41 0.01
CA LEU A 39 3.44 -13.33 -0.57
C LEU A 39 3.96 -12.33 0.46
N ARG A 40 3.51 -12.37 1.72
CA ARG A 40 4.09 -11.56 2.79
C ARG A 40 5.56 -11.91 3.05
N SER A 41 6.00 -13.15 2.74
CA SER A 41 7.34 -13.65 3.04
C SER A 41 7.67 -13.47 4.54
N SER A 42 8.84 -12.93 4.87
CA SER A 42 9.28 -12.64 6.25
C SER A 42 8.77 -11.31 6.82
N THR A 43 7.81 -10.62 6.18
CA THR A 43 7.26 -9.36 6.70
C THR A 43 6.60 -9.59 8.05
N PRO A 44 7.10 -8.98 9.14
CA PRO A 44 6.60 -9.24 10.49
C PRO A 44 5.26 -8.53 10.71
N LEU A 45 4.43 -9.13 11.55
CA LEU A 45 3.26 -8.44 12.09
C LEU A 45 3.74 -7.46 13.18
N THR A 46 3.63 -6.19 12.89
CA THR A 46 4.08 -5.11 13.79
C THR A 46 2.94 -4.41 14.52
N LEU A 47 1.68 -4.75 14.21
CA LEU A 47 0.47 -4.25 14.88
C LEU A 47 0.07 -5.18 16.01
N SER A 48 -0.22 -4.60 17.18
CA SER A 48 -0.88 -5.28 18.29
C SER A 48 -2.41 -5.25 18.15
N GLU A 49 -3.12 -6.12 18.89
CA GLU A 49 -4.59 -6.11 18.90
C GLU A 49 -5.15 -4.77 19.38
N SER A 50 -4.56 -4.18 20.43
CA SER A 50 -4.99 -2.88 20.97
C SER A 50 -4.84 -1.74 19.95
N GLU A 51 -3.75 -1.72 19.21
CA GLU A 51 -3.56 -0.75 18.12
C GLU A 51 -4.57 -0.96 17.00
N LEU A 52 -4.82 -2.21 16.63
CA LEU A 52 -5.80 -2.53 15.59
C LEU A 52 -7.21 -2.08 15.98
N ILE A 53 -7.61 -2.30 17.25
CA ILE A 53 -8.89 -1.82 17.78
C ILE A 53 -8.99 -0.30 17.67
N ALA A 54 -7.93 0.45 17.97
CA ALA A 54 -7.92 1.91 17.85
C ALA A 54 -8.02 2.40 16.38
N LEU A 55 -7.60 1.60 15.42
CA LEU A 55 -7.67 1.93 14.00
C LEU A 55 -9.01 1.59 13.35
N ARG A 56 -9.81 0.71 13.95
CA ARG A 56 -11.12 0.31 13.42
C ARG A 56 -12.12 1.44 13.45
N GLY A 57 -13.06 1.43 12.49
CA GLY A 57 -14.31 2.17 12.60
C GLY A 57 -15.28 1.47 13.57
N VAL A 58 -16.32 2.19 13.98
CA VAL A 58 -17.29 1.68 14.98
C VAL A 58 -17.92 0.34 14.58
N ASN A 59 -18.13 0.11 13.30
CA ASN A 59 -18.76 -1.10 12.75
C ASN A 59 -17.80 -2.05 12.03
N ASP A 60 -16.49 -1.77 12.06
CA ASP A 60 -15.53 -2.55 11.30
C ASP A 60 -14.94 -3.68 12.16
N GLN A 61 -14.85 -4.89 11.58
CA GLN A 61 -14.41 -6.11 12.26
C GLN A 61 -13.10 -6.66 11.67
N VAL A 62 -12.14 -5.78 11.36
CA VAL A 62 -10.82 -6.24 10.90
C VAL A 62 -10.11 -6.97 12.03
N SER A 63 -9.60 -8.18 11.77
CA SER A 63 -8.91 -9.03 12.76
C SER A 63 -7.40 -9.10 12.46
N LEU A 64 -6.58 -9.45 13.48
CA LEU A 64 -5.15 -9.68 13.26
C LEU A 64 -4.85 -10.77 12.20
N PRO A 65 -5.56 -11.91 12.16
CA PRO A 65 -5.41 -12.85 11.07
C PRO A 65 -5.64 -12.23 9.69
N GLU A 66 -6.66 -11.38 9.56
CA GLU A 66 -6.91 -10.67 8.30
C GLU A 66 -5.78 -9.68 7.96
N VAL A 67 -5.22 -8.98 8.94
CA VAL A 67 -4.04 -8.14 8.74
C VAL A 67 -2.88 -8.97 8.20
N VAL A 68 -2.64 -10.15 8.77
CA VAL A 68 -1.56 -11.05 8.34
C VAL A 68 -1.78 -11.58 6.93
N GLU A 69 -3.00 -11.94 6.58
CA GLU A 69 -3.32 -12.60 5.32
C GLU A 69 -3.51 -11.62 4.15
N ILE A 70 -4.04 -10.41 4.41
CA ILE A 70 -4.41 -9.46 3.37
C ILE A 70 -3.48 -8.24 3.37
N TYR A 71 -3.31 -7.58 4.51
CA TYR A 71 -2.64 -6.29 4.57
C TYR A 71 -1.11 -6.39 4.56
N LEU A 72 -0.52 -7.42 5.19
CA LEU A 72 0.95 -7.57 5.18
C LEU A 72 1.49 -7.85 3.78
N PRO A 73 0.94 -8.78 2.97
CA PRO A 73 1.37 -8.93 1.57
C PRO A 73 1.21 -7.64 0.77
N LEU A 74 0.09 -6.92 0.96
CA LEU A 74 -0.15 -5.65 0.29
C LEU A 74 0.87 -4.58 0.71
N SER A 75 1.14 -4.44 2.00
CA SER A 75 2.14 -3.46 2.48
C SER A 75 3.53 -3.76 1.90
N ARG A 76 3.89 -5.06 1.79
CA ARG A 76 5.13 -5.49 1.14
C ARG A 76 5.15 -5.12 -0.34
N LEU A 77 4.09 -5.39 -1.07
CA LEU A 77 3.96 -5.03 -2.49
C LEU A 77 4.13 -3.52 -2.68
N LEU A 78 3.44 -2.71 -1.89
CA LEU A 78 3.52 -1.25 -1.95
C LEU A 78 4.92 -0.74 -1.59
N ASN A 79 5.60 -1.37 -0.62
CA ASN A 79 6.98 -1.04 -0.31
C ASN A 79 7.92 -1.32 -1.50
N LEU A 80 7.74 -2.43 -2.20
CA LEU A 80 8.52 -2.74 -3.41
C LEU A 80 8.28 -1.69 -4.51
N HIS A 81 7.02 -1.31 -4.75
CA HIS A 81 6.68 -0.26 -5.71
C HIS A 81 7.30 1.09 -5.33
N PHE A 82 7.18 1.50 -4.06
CA PHE A 82 7.76 2.73 -3.57
C PHE A 82 9.29 2.77 -3.79
N ARG A 83 9.99 1.70 -3.40
CA ARG A 83 11.45 1.62 -3.56
C ARG A 83 11.87 1.70 -5.02
N SER A 84 11.16 1.01 -5.90
CA SER A 84 11.42 1.04 -7.35
C SER A 84 11.15 2.43 -7.93
N ALA A 85 10.05 3.06 -7.58
CA ALA A 85 9.72 4.42 -8.04
C ALA A 85 10.73 5.45 -7.54
N LYS A 86 11.19 5.35 -6.30
CA LYS A 86 12.23 6.20 -5.72
C LYS A 86 13.57 6.05 -6.46
N ALA A 87 13.97 4.80 -6.73
CA ALA A 87 15.20 4.51 -7.47
C ALA A 87 15.14 5.08 -8.91
N LEU A 88 14.03 4.83 -9.62
CA LEU A 88 13.81 5.36 -10.96
C LEU A 88 13.82 6.89 -10.97
N SER A 89 13.18 7.54 -10.00
CA SER A 89 13.20 9.01 -9.87
C SER A 89 14.62 9.55 -9.72
N GLY A 90 15.46 8.89 -8.91
CA GLY A 90 16.87 9.28 -8.75
C GLY A 90 17.65 9.20 -10.07
N VAL A 91 17.52 8.09 -10.82
CA VAL A 91 18.17 7.93 -12.12
C VAL A 91 17.70 8.98 -13.14
N CYS A 92 16.39 9.30 -13.13
CA CYS A 92 15.86 10.36 -14.01
C CYS A 92 16.39 11.75 -13.62
N ASP A 93 16.53 12.04 -12.33
CA ASP A 93 17.07 13.32 -11.87
C ASP A 93 18.55 13.45 -12.25
N ASP A 94 19.35 12.40 -12.10
CA ASP A 94 20.75 12.36 -12.56
C ASP A 94 20.86 12.60 -14.06
N PHE A 95 20.03 11.91 -14.86
CA PHE A 95 20.01 12.08 -16.32
C PHE A 95 19.64 13.52 -16.74
N LEU A 96 18.73 14.14 -16.00
CA LEU A 96 18.25 15.50 -16.30
C LEU A 96 19.12 16.61 -15.66
N GLY A 97 20.17 16.25 -14.92
CA GLY A 97 21.01 17.21 -14.17
C GLY A 97 20.22 17.97 -13.11
N ARG A 98 19.18 17.37 -12.53
CA ARG A 98 18.34 17.99 -11.50
C ARG A 98 18.81 17.58 -10.11
N PRO A 99 18.68 18.47 -9.10
CA PRO A 99 18.96 18.08 -7.73
C PRO A 99 17.97 16.98 -7.30
N VAL A 100 18.47 15.95 -6.60
CA VAL A 100 17.63 14.88 -6.06
C VAL A 100 16.65 15.50 -5.06
N GLY A 101 15.37 15.51 -5.42
CA GLY A 101 14.28 16.04 -4.60
C GLY A 101 13.44 14.94 -3.97
N ALA A 102 12.97 15.16 -2.72
CA ALA A 102 12.00 14.28 -2.12
C ALA A 102 10.64 14.46 -2.82
N ARG A 103 10.22 13.45 -3.59
CA ARG A 103 8.90 13.43 -4.21
C ARG A 103 7.97 12.51 -3.43
N PRO A 104 6.74 12.95 -3.10
CA PRO A 104 5.78 12.10 -2.44
C PRO A 104 5.34 10.97 -3.39
N TYR A 105 5.24 9.75 -2.86
CA TYR A 105 4.60 8.64 -3.54
C TYR A 105 3.13 8.60 -3.12
N VAL A 106 2.22 8.77 -4.07
CA VAL A 106 0.78 8.88 -3.79
C VAL A 106 0.10 7.54 -4.05
N ILE A 107 -0.64 7.06 -3.06
CA ILE A 107 -1.46 5.84 -3.14
C ILE A 107 -2.92 6.25 -3.06
N GLY A 108 -3.70 6.01 -4.12
CA GLY A 108 -5.14 6.24 -4.15
C GLY A 108 -5.92 5.04 -3.65
N ILE A 109 -6.86 5.26 -2.71
CA ILE A 109 -7.80 4.25 -2.22
C ILE A 109 -9.21 4.66 -2.61
N ALA A 110 -9.83 3.89 -3.49
CA ALA A 110 -11.18 4.14 -3.98
C ALA A 110 -12.10 2.93 -3.72
N GLY A 111 -13.38 3.17 -3.65
CA GLY A 111 -14.40 2.13 -3.45
C GLY A 111 -15.76 2.73 -3.14
N SER A 112 -16.80 1.90 -3.09
CA SER A 112 -18.17 2.30 -2.80
C SER A 112 -18.34 2.88 -1.39
N VAL A 113 -19.49 3.52 -1.15
CA VAL A 113 -19.84 4.05 0.19
C VAL A 113 -19.92 2.90 1.19
N ALA A 114 -19.48 3.13 2.41
CA ALA A 114 -19.53 2.20 3.55
C ALA A 114 -18.77 0.86 3.38
N VAL A 115 -17.85 0.75 2.41
CA VAL A 115 -17.06 -0.48 2.16
C VAL A 115 -15.84 -0.63 3.10
N GLY A 116 -15.66 0.26 4.08
CA GLY A 116 -14.52 0.19 5.02
C GLY A 116 -13.24 0.88 4.53
N LYS A 117 -13.31 1.75 3.49
CA LYS A 117 -12.12 2.47 2.96
C LYS A 117 -11.29 3.18 4.03
N SER A 118 -11.95 3.85 4.97
CA SER A 118 -11.27 4.63 6.01
C SER A 118 -10.49 3.74 6.97
N THR A 119 -11.05 2.60 7.38
CA THR A 119 -10.36 1.63 8.23
C THR A 119 -9.22 0.95 7.47
N PHE A 120 -9.47 0.54 6.22
CA PHE A 120 -8.45 0.01 5.33
C PHE A 120 -7.25 0.98 5.21
N ALA A 121 -7.53 2.27 4.96
CA ALA A 121 -6.49 3.30 4.82
C ALA A 121 -5.69 3.51 6.11
N ARG A 122 -6.35 3.54 7.28
CA ARG A 122 -5.68 3.69 8.59
C ARG A 122 -4.79 2.50 8.93
N VAL A 123 -5.28 1.27 8.73
CA VAL A 123 -4.48 0.05 8.94
C VAL A 123 -3.29 0.02 8.00
N LEU A 124 -3.50 0.32 6.72
CA LEU A 124 -2.42 0.35 5.74
C LEU A 124 -1.39 1.45 6.06
N GLN A 125 -1.83 2.64 6.44
CA GLN A 125 -0.96 3.72 6.90
C GLN A 125 -0.08 3.29 8.06
N ALA A 126 -0.67 2.66 9.09
CA ALA A 126 0.05 2.19 10.27
C ALA A 126 1.11 1.13 9.92
N LEU A 127 0.81 0.23 8.98
CA LEU A 127 1.77 -0.77 8.51
C LEU A 127 2.89 -0.14 7.68
N LEU A 128 2.57 0.76 6.74
CA LEU A 128 3.55 1.43 5.89
C LEU A 128 4.48 2.34 6.69
N ALA A 129 3.98 3.04 7.71
CA ALA A 129 4.80 3.90 8.57
C ALA A 129 5.87 3.14 9.36
N ARG A 130 5.77 1.81 9.47
CA ARG A 130 6.74 0.95 10.17
C ARG A 130 7.86 0.41 9.27
N TRP A 131 7.76 0.64 7.98
CA TRP A 131 8.87 0.33 7.07
C TRP A 131 9.99 1.37 7.25
N PRO A 132 11.27 0.94 7.31
CA PRO A 132 12.40 1.87 7.54
C PRO A 132 12.47 3.00 6.51
N ASP A 133 12.02 2.74 5.29
CA ASP A 133 12.09 3.69 4.17
C ASP A 133 10.90 4.68 4.13
N HIS A 134 9.88 4.52 5.01
CA HIS A 134 8.65 5.31 5.00
C HIS A 134 8.34 6.00 6.34
N PRO A 135 9.24 6.81 6.90
CA PRO A 135 9.03 7.38 8.23
C PRO A 135 7.85 8.38 8.27
N LYS A 136 7.42 8.89 7.13
CA LYS A 136 6.34 9.89 7.02
C LYS A 136 5.27 9.41 6.05
N VAL A 137 4.23 8.78 6.58
CA VAL A 137 3.04 8.38 5.81
C VAL A 137 1.87 9.23 6.26
N ALA A 138 1.40 10.13 5.40
CA ALA A 138 0.23 10.97 5.65
C ALA A 138 -1.02 10.33 5.03
N LEU A 139 -2.13 10.39 5.75
CA LEU A 139 -3.46 10.04 5.24
C LEU A 139 -4.22 11.32 4.96
N VAL A 140 -4.65 11.48 3.71
CA VAL A 140 -5.46 12.61 3.26
C VAL A 140 -6.81 12.08 2.81
N THR A 141 -7.88 12.50 3.47
CA THR A 141 -9.25 12.10 3.13
C THR A 141 -9.89 13.13 2.21
N THR A 142 -10.66 12.68 1.22
CA THR A 142 -11.39 13.59 0.31
C THR A 142 -12.51 14.34 1.01
N ASP A 143 -13.07 13.75 2.07
CA ASP A 143 -14.17 14.36 2.84
C ASP A 143 -13.77 15.69 3.50
N GLY A 144 -12.48 15.86 3.82
CA GLY A 144 -11.95 17.11 4.36
C GLY A 144 -11.98 18.30 3.39
N PHE A 145 -12.24 18.05 2.10
CA PHE A 145 -12.35 19.09 1.07
C PHE A 145 -13.80 19.45 0.71
N LEU A 146 -14.77 18.77 1.31
CA LEU A 146 -16.19 19.08 1.12
C LEU A 146 -16.58 20.28 1.97
N HIS A 147 -17.42 21.16 1.37
CA HIS A 147 -18.03 22.22 2.16
C HIS A 147 -19.02 21.65 3.19
N PRO A 148 -19.14 22.25 4.37
CA PRO A 148 -20.20 21.89 5.32
C PRO A 148 -21.60 21.99 4.69
N ASN A 149 -22.52 21.10 5.07
CA ASN A 149 -23.88 21.06 4.54
C ASN A 149 -24.60 22.43 4.46
N PRO A 150 -24.50 23.33 5.50
CA PRO A 150 -25.11 24.65 5.40
C PRO A 150 -24.58 25.50 4.24
N VAL A 151 -23.30 25.36 3.91
CA VAL A 151 -22.68 26.07 2.77
C VAL A 151 -23.15 25.49 1.45
N LEU A 152 -23.28 24.17 1.34
CA LEU A 152 -23.79 23.49 0.14
C LEU A 152 -25.24 23.90 -0.10
N GLN A 153 -26.10 23.89 0.93
CA GLN A 153 -27.49 24.31 0.86
C GLN A 153 -27.64 25.79 0.44
N ALA A 154 -26.79 26.67 0.99
CA ALA A 154 -26.79 28.09 0.63
C ALA A 154 -26.38 28.34 -0.84
N ARG A 155 -25.60 27.40 -1.44
CA ARG A 155 -25.17 27.44 -2.84
C ARG A 155 -26.10 26.67 -3.79
N GLY A 156 -27.15 26.04 -3.29
CA GLY A 156 -28.08 25.21 -4.09
C GLY A 156 -27.44 23.88 -4.59
N LEU A 157 -26.46 23.35 -3.87
CA LEU A 157 -25.75 22.12 -4.16
C LEU A 157 -26.15 21.00 -3.22
#